data_164380c1807f8a961f6af096d024c35f
#
_entry.id   164380c1807f8a961f6af096d024c35f
#
_cell.length_a   1.000
_cell.length_b   1.000
_cell.length_c   1.000
_cell.angle_alpha   90.00
_cell.angle_beta   90.00
_cell.angle_gamma   90.00
#
_symmetry.space_group_name_H-M   'P 1'
#
loop_
_entity.id
_entity.type
_entity.pdbx_description
1 polymer ?
#
loop_
_entity_poly.entity_id
_entity_poly.type
_entity_poly.pdbx_seq_one_letter_code
_entity_poly.pdbx_strand_id
1 'polypeptide(L)'
;MVGQTLYDKLWDAHVVHVDPDGVTLLYIDRHLVHEVTSPQAFEGLRVAGRRPWRAGSVVAVPDHNVPTTARGDGITDPVSRIQVRTLDANCVEFGITEFGMDDPRQGVVHVIGPEQGLTLPGMTVVCGDSHTSTHGAFAALAFGIGTSEVEHALATQCLILQKSRNLLVQVDGVLGRGVTAKDIALAVIGEIGTAGGTGYTIEFAGEAIRALSMEARMTLCNMAIEAGARAGLVAVDARTIEYLRGRPYAPAGDLWDLAVQAWSALHSDPGAVFDRVVRVDAAAIRPQVTWGTSPEMVVPVDGRVPKPQDEPDPVKREGMEHALQYMGLVPGTPVTEIRPDKVFIGSCTNSRIEDLRAAAAVLRGRKVAASIKQALVVPGSGLVKQQAEAEGLDRVFIAAGFEWRTPGCSMCLGMNPDRLAPGERCASTSNRNFEGRQGPGGRTHLVSPAMAAAAAVHGHFVDVRELD
;
A
#
# COMPACT_ATOMS: atom_id res chain seq x y z
N MET A 1 -36.43 -5.29 1.46
CA MET A 1 -35.15 -6.03 1.38
C MET A 1 -34.17 -5.34 2.29
N VAL A 2 -33.35 -6.07 3.03
CA VAL A 2 -32.23 -5.48 3.78
C VAL A 2 -31.25 -4.91 2.73
N GLY A 3 -30.73 -3.71 2.96
CA GLY A 3 -29.74 -3.11 2.08
C GLY A 3 -28.45 -3.93 2.05
N GLN A 4 -27.79 -4.01 0.89
CA GLN A 4 -26.50 -4.68 0.72
C GLN A 4 -25.35 -3.73 0.97
N THR A 5 -24.26 -4.22 1.60
CA THR A 5 -23.01 -3.49 1.66
C THR A 5 -22.30 -3.51 0.29
N LEU A 6 -21.35 -2.60 0.08
CA LEU A 6 -20.51 -2.63 -1.12
C LEU A 6 -19.81 -3.99 -1.26
N TYR A 7 -19.28 -4.52 -0.16
CA TYR A 7 -18.63 -5.83 -0.16
C TYR A 7 -19.59 -6.96 -0.57
N ASP A 8 -20.82 -6.96 -0.05
CA ASP A 8 -21.82 -7.98 -0.42
C ASP A 8 -22.13 -7.94 -1.92
N LYS A 9 -22.31 -6.74 -2.49
CA LYS A 9 -22.54 -6.57 -3.94
C LYS A 9 -21.37 -7.12 -4.76
N LEU A 10 -20.12 -6.78 -4.38
CA LEU A 10 -18.95 -7.27 -5.09
C LEU A 10 -18.77 -8.77 -4.96
N TRP A 11 -18.98 -9.32 -3.76
CA TRP A 11 -18.89 -10.75 -3.53
C TRP A 11 -19.94 -11.52 -4.33
N ASP A 12 -21.20 -11.17 -4.15
CA ASP A 12 -22.32 -11.89 -4.76
C ASP A 12 -22.28 -11.87 -6.29
N ALA A 13 -21.74 -10.80 -6.90
CA ALA A 13 -21.54 -10.69 -8.33
C ALA A 13 -20.49 -11.68 -8.91
N HIS A 14 -19.59 -12.21 -8.05
CA HIS A 14 -18.49 -13.09 -8.48
C HIS A 14 -18.62 -14.53 -7.98
N VAL A 15 -19.67 -14.85 -7.24
CA VAL A 15 -19.92 -16.21 -6.76
C VAL A 15 -20.23 -17.12 -7.95
N VAL A 16 -19.42 -18.17 -8.11
CA VAL A 16 -19.66 -19.25 -9.11
C VAL A 16 -20.44 -20.39 -8.48
N HIS A 17 -20.06 -20.76 -7.24
CA HIS A 17 -20.69 -21.84 -6.49
C HIS A 17 -20.50 -21.63 -5.00
N VAL A 18 -21.44 -22.09 -4.20
CA VAL A 18 -21.35 -22.10 -2.74
C VAL A 18 -21.66 -23.54 -2.26
N ASP A 19 -20.72 -24.12 -1.54
CA ASP A 19 -20.89 -25.42 -0.92
C ASP A 19 -21.83 -25.35 0.31
N PRO A 20 -22.40 -26.48 0.76
CA PRO A 20 -23.32 -26.51 1.91
C PRO A 20 -22.70 -25.97 3.23
N ASP A 21 -21.40 -26.01 3.39
CA ASP A 21 -20.62 -25.48 4.52
C ASP A 21 -20.25 -24.00 4.37
N GLY A 22 -20.71 -23.34 3.29
CA GLY A 22 -20.47 -21.92 3.01
C GLY A 22 -19.14 -21.59 2.33
N VAL A 23 -18.36 -22.61 1.99
CA VAL A 23 -17.15 -22.42 1.17
C VAL A 23 -17.58 -22.01 -0.24
N THR A 24 -16.96 -20.97 -0.76
CA THR A 24 -17.39 -20.31 -2.01
C THR A 24 -16.30 -20.41 -3.06
N LEU A 25 -16.66 -20.84 -4.27
CA LEU A 25 -15.84 -20.69 -5.47
C LEU A 25 -16.11 -19.29 -6.05
N LEU A 26 -15.10 -18.41 -5.96
CA LEU A 26 -15.19 -17.02 -6.38
C LEU A 26 -14.42 -16.81 -7.68
N TYR A 27 -15.04 -16.17 -8.69
CA TYR A 27 -14.40 -15.79 -9.93
C TYR A 27 -13.44 -14.62 -9.75
N ILE A 28 -12.31 -14.63 -10.46
CA ILE A 28 -11.27 -13.61 -10.40
C ILE A 28 -11.14 -12.92 -11.78
N ASP A 29 -11.39 -11.61 -11.83
CA ASP A 29 -11.33 -10.84 -13.08
C ASP A 29 -9.91 -10.49 -13.50
N ARG A 30 -9.06 -10.12 -12.54
CA ARG A 30 -7.69 -9.63 -12.79
C ARG A 30 -6.71 -10.31 -11.87
N HIS A 31 -5.61 -10.78 -12.45
CA HIS A 31 -4.48 -11.32 -11.73
C HIS A 31 -3.24 -10.49 -12.04
N LEU A 32 -2.67 -9.86 -11.03
CA LEU A 32 -1.39 -9.18 -11.13
C LEU A 32 -0.30 -10.11 -10.60
N VAL A 33 0.82 -10.24 -11.31
CA VAL A 33 1.91 -11.14 -10.91
C VAL A 33 3.24 -10.40 -10.90
N HIS A 34 4.12 -10.80 -10.01
CA HIS A 34 5.48 -10.29 -9.90
C HIS A 34 6.49 -11.42 -9.68
N GLU A 35 7.79 -11.11 -9.70
CA GLU A 35 8.87 -12.09 -9.75
C GLU A 35 9.03 -12.93 -8.48
N VAL A 36 8.51 -12.50 -7.33
CA VAL A 36 8.77 -13.20 -6.04
C VAL A 36 7.86 -14.41 -5.84
N THR A 37 6.56 -14.28 -6.13
CA THR A 37 5.54 -15.30 -5.79
C THR A 37 5.06 -16.10 -6.99
N SER A 38 5.49 -15.77 -8.20
CA SER A 38 5.01 -16.41 -9.42
C SER A 38 5.86 -17.59 -9.94
N PRO A 39 7.17 -17.70 -9.68
CA PRO A 39 7.99 -18.76 -10.29
C PRO A 39 7.47 -20.17 -10.04
N GLN A 40 7.17 -20.51 -8.78
CA GLN A 40 6.65 -21.83 -8.40
C GLN A 40 5.26 -22.09 -8.94
N ALA A 41 4.40 -21.05 -9.03
CA ALA A 41 3.07 -21.17 -9.59
C ALA A 41 3.11 -21.53 -11.10
N PHE A 42 3.97 -20.89 -11.88
CA PHE A 42 4.18 -21.22 -13.28
C PHE A 42 4.81 -22.62 -13.46
N GLU A 43 5.73 -23.01 -12.58
CA GLU A 43 6.28 -24.36 -12.60
C GLU A 43 5.21 -25.41 -12.31
N GLY A 44 4.31 -25.17 -11.34
CA GLY A 44 3.18 -26.04 -11.06
C GLY A 44 2.27 -26.22 -12.27
N LEU A 45 1.96 -25.15 -12.99
CA LEU A 45 1.20 -25.21 -14.26
C LEU A 45 1.92 -26.10 -15.30
N ARG A 46 3.23 -25.92 -15.44
CA ARG A 46 4.05 -26.68 -16.42
C ARG A 46 4.07 -28.17 -16.08
N VAL A 47 4.30 -28.52 -14.82
CA VAL A 47 4.30 -29.90 -14.33
C VAL A 47 2.91 -30.55 -14.52
N ALA A 48 1.83 -29.80 -14.29
CA ALA A 48 0.45 -30.25 -14.49
C ALA A 48 0.00 -30.27 -15.97
N GLY A 49 0.85 -29.85 -16.90
CA GLY A 49 0.50 -29.73 -18.33
C GLY A 49 -0.62 -28.72 -18.61
N ARG A 50 -0.74 -27.69 -17.75
CA ARG A 50 -1.80 -26.68 -17.84
C ARG A 50 -1.23 -25.34 -18.34
N ARG A 51 -2.10 -24.53 -18.88
CA ARG A 51 -1.83 -23.14 -19.24
C ARG A 51 -2.77 -22.21 -18.43
N PRO A 52 -2.43 -20.93 -18.27
CA PRO A 52 -3.38 -19.97 -17.72
C PRO A 52 -4.68 -20.00 -18.48
N TRP A 53 -5.79 -20.11 -17.76
CA TRP A 53 -7.14 -20.19 -18.35
C TRP A 53 -7.45 -18.98 -19.21
N ARG A 54 -7.04 -17.80 -18.74
CA ARG A 54 -7.27 -16.52 -19.43
C ARG A 54 -6.03 -15.63 -19.29
N ALA A 55 -5.01 -15.88 -20.12
CA ALA A 55 -3.75 -15.12 -20.08
C ALA A 55 -3.96 -13.59 -20.19
N GLY A 56 -4.95 -13.12 -20.97
CA GLY A 56 -5.27 -11.70 -21.11
C GLY A 56 -5.84 -11.03 -19.84
N SER A 57 -6.21 -11.79 -18.80
CA SER A 57 -6.58 -11.25 -17.48
C SER A 57 -5.37 -11.06 -16.55
N VAL A 58 -4.21 -11.57 -16.95
CA VAL A 58 -2.97 -11.55 -16.17
C VAL A 58 -2.05 -10.44 -16.69
N VAL A 59 -1.48 -9.66 -15.79
CA VAL A 59 -0.44 -8.67 -16.12
C VAL A 59 0.70 -8.82 -15.14
N ALA A 60 1.91 -8.86 -15.67
CA ALA A 60 3.15 -9.06 -14.91
C ALA A 60 4.00 -7.79 -14.84
N VAL A 61 4.72 -7.62 -13.74
CA VAL A 61 5.73 -6.57 -13.57
C VAL A 61 6.77 -7.00 -12.54
N PRO A 62 8.06 -6.87 -12.79
CA PRO A 62 9.09 -7.03 -11.76
C PRO A 62 9.19 -5.74 -10.93
N ASP A 63 9.12 -5.84 -9.60
CA ASP A 63 9.11 -4.67 -8.73
C ASP A 63 9.86 -4.84 -7.39
N HIS A 64 9.99 -6.06 -6.88
CA HIS A 64 10.58 -6.36 -5.58
C HIS A 64 12.11 -6.42 -5.63
N ASN A 65 12.65 -7.18 -6.58
CA ASN A 65 14.06 -7.49 -6.72
C ASN A 65 14.78 -6.66 -7.79
N VAL A 66 14.16 -5.60 -8.26
CA VAL A 66 14.75 -4.70 -9.24
C VAL A 66 15.64 -3.64 -8.56
N PRO A 67 16.80 -3.28 -9.14
CA PRO A 67 17.61 -2.20 -8.62
C PRO A 67 16.91 -0.86 -8.83
N THR A 68 17.02 0.02 -7.83
CA THR A 68 16.52 1.41 -7.89
C THR A 68 17.61 2.40 -8.29
N THR A 69 18.86 1.96 -8.39
CA THR A 69 20.01 2.69 -8.95
C THR A 69 20.05 2.54 -10.48
N ALA A 70 21.13 3.00 -11.10
CA ALA A 70 21.34 2.85 -12.54
C ALA A 70 21.27 1.37 -12.96
N ARG A 71 20.48 1.08 -13.99
CA ARG A 71 20.18 -0.28 -14.45
C ARG A 71 21.11 -0.77 -15.58
N GLY A 72 22.06 0.07 -16.03
CA GLY A 72 22.96 -0.26 -17.15
C GLY A 72 23.79 -1.52 -16.96
N ASP A 73 24.14 -1.85 -15.71
CA ASP A 73 24.89 -3.06 -15.35
C ASP A 73 23.97 -4.27 -15.04
N GLY A 74 22.66 -4.12 -15.22
CA GLY A 74 21.66 -5.12 -14.90
C GLY A 74 21.50 -5.37 -13.39
N ILE A 75 21.00 -6.56 -13.03
CA ILE A 75 20.81 -6.99 -11.64
C ILE A 75 22.06 -7.72 -11.18
N THR A 76 22.78 -7.17 -10.22
CA THR A 76 24.03 -7.74 -9.70
C THR A 76 23.80 -8.95 -8.80
N ASP A 77 22.77 -8.91 -7.95
CA ASP A 77 22.42 -10.06 -7.09
C ASP A 77 21.94 -11.25 -7.93
N PRO A 78 22.57 -12.44 -7.78
CA PRO A 78 22.25 -13.59 -8.61
C PRO A 78 20.83 -14.13 -8.43
N VAL A 79 20.31 -14.10 -7.20
CA VAL A 79 18.96 -14.61 -6.88
C VAL A 79 17.91 -13.69 -7.48
N SER A 80 18.03 -12.39 -7.25
CA SER A 80 17.15 -11.37 -7.83
C SER A 80 17.13 -11.44 -9.36
N ARG A 81 18.31 -11.60 -9.97
CA ARG A 81 18.46 -11.74 -11.43
C ARG A 81 17.75 -12.98 -11.97
N ILE A 82 17.86 -14.12 -11.27
CA ILE A 82 17.18 -15.35 -11.67
C ILE A 82 15.66 -15.16 -11.58
N GLN A 83 15.15 -14.57 -10.50
CA GLN A 83 13.73 -14.38 -10.31
C GLN A 83 13.11 -13.48 -11.39
N VAL A 84 13.74 -12.34 -11.71
CA VAL A 84 13.26 -11.44 -12.77
C VAL A 84 13.31 -12.13 -14.13
N ARG A 85 14.41 -12.77 -14.49
CA ARG A 85 14.50 -13.52 -15.75
C ARG A 85 13.51 -14.69 -15.86
N THR A 86 13.18 -15.31 -14.73
CA THR A 86 12.17 -16.38 -14.71
C THR A 86 10.77 -15.79 -14.96
N LEU A 87 10.47 -14.60 -14.44
CA LEU A 87 9.24 -13.90 -14.76
C LEU A 87 9.15 -13.61 -16.26
N ASP A 88 10.21 -12.98 -16.85
CA ASP A 88 10.29 -12.67 -18.28
C ASP A 88 10.04 -13.95 -19.12
N ALA A 89 10.73 -15.04 -18.79
CA ALA A 89 10.59 -16.31 -19.52
C ALA A 89 9.18 -16.90 -19.41
N ASN A 90 8.59 -16.87 -18.23
CA ASN A 90 7.21 -17.34 -18.01
C ASN A 90 6.19 -16.48 -18.77
N CYS A 91 6.37 -15.16 -18.80
CA CYS A 91 5.48 -14.27 -19.53
C CYS A 91 5.50 -14.56 -21.03
N VAL A 92 6.69 -14.80 -21.59
CA VAL A 92 6.85 -15.19 -23.02
C VAL A 92 6.21 -16.55 -23.28
N GLU A 93 6.49 -17.57 -22.46
CA GLU A 93 5.98 -18.95 -22.63
C GLU A 93 4.44 -18.99 -22.57
N PHE A 94 3.85 -18.29 -21.63
CA PHE A 94 2.42 -18.35 -21.37
C PHE A 94 1.60 -17.24 -22.06
N GLY A 95 2.26 -16.33 -22.78
CA GLY A 95 1.61 -15.25 -23.51
C GLY A 95 0.97 -14.19 -22.60
N ILE A 96 1.63 -13.88 -21.49
CA ILE A 96 1.19 -12.89 -20.50
C ILE A 96 1.81 -11.54 -20.83
N THR A 97 1.01 -10.47 -20.72
CA THR A 97 1.49 -9.09 -20.84
C THR A 97 2.40 -8.75 -19.67
N GLU A 98 3.61 -8.31 -19.97
CA GLU A 98 4.59 -7.86 -18.97
C GLU A 98 5.03 -6.43 -19.19
N PHE A 99 5.17 -5.67 -18.11
CA PHE A 99 5.87 -4.40 -18.09
C PHE A 99 7.28 -4.64 -17.51
N GLY A 100 8.19 -5.18 -18.32
CA GLY A 100 9.55 -5.53 -17.93
C GLY A 100 10.38 -4.33 -17.48
N MET A 101 11.62 -4.60 -17.01
CA MET A 101 12.48 -3.57 -16.39
C MET A 101 12.74 -2.33 -17.25
N ASP A 102 12.74 -2.46 -18.57
CA ASP A 102 13.01 -1.38 -19.52
C ASP A 102 11.73 -0.72 -20.05
N ASP A 103 10.55 -1.23 -19.68
CA ASP A 103 9.28 -0.64 -20.05
C ASP A 103 9.03 0.66 -19.24
N PRO A 104 8.67 1.78 -19.87
CA PRO A 104 8.36 3.02 -19.15
C PRO A 104 7.20 2.90 -18.16
N ARG A 105 6.36 1.86 -18.30
CA ARG A 105 5.25 1.55 -17.40
C ARG A 105 5.69 0.70 -16.20
N GLN A 106 6.94 0.19 -16.18
CA GLN A 106 7.45 -0.59 -15.06
C GLN A 106 7.38 0.21 -13.77
N GLY A 107 7.00 -0.46 -12.69
CA GLY A 107 6.89 0.12 -11.35
C GLY A 107 6.28 -0.85 -10.37
N VAL A 108 5.99 -0.37 -9.18
CA VAL A 108 5.36 -1.15 -8.13
C VAL A 108 3.99 -1.65 -8.59
N VAL A 109 3.72 -2.94 -8.47
CA VAL A 109 2.52 -3.60 -9.01
C VAL A 109 1.21 -2.90 -8.60
N HIS A 110 1.10 -2.41 -7.36
CA HIS A 110 -0.08 -1.70 -6.86
C HIS A 110 -0.13 -0.21 -7.23
N VAL A 111 0.88 0.29 -7.93
CA VAL A 111 0.87 1.61 -8.58
C VAL A 111 0.48 1.47 -10.03
N ILE A 112 1.10 0.54 -10.76
CA ILE A 112 0.87 0.39 -12.20
C ILE A 112 -0.55 -0.11 -12.52
N GLY A 113 -1.12 -0.96 -11.68
CA GLY A 113 -2.48 -1.47 -11.86
C GLY A 113 -3.51 -0.33 -12.01
N PRO A 114 -3.66 0.55 -11.00
CA PRO A 114 -4.49 1.75 -11.09
C PRO A 114 -4.07 2.73 -12.18
N GLU A 115 -2.78 3.01 -12.30
CA GLU A 115 -2.23 3.97 -13.26
C GLU A 115 -2.57 3.63 -14.71
N GLN A 116 -2.56 2.34 -15.05
CA GLN A 116 -2.90 1.86 -16.39
C GLN A 116 -4.42 1.64 -16.59
N GLY A 117 -5.24 1.74 -15.53
CA GLY A 117 -6.66 1.36 -15.59
C GLY A 117 -6.87 -0.15 -15.66
N LEU A 118 -5.91 -0.94 -15.20
CA LEU A 118 -6.05 -2.41 -15.07
C LEU A 118 -6.99 -2.79 -13.92
N THR A 119 -7.14 -1.89 -12.95
CA THR A 119 -8.10 -1.99 -11.86
C THR A 119 -9.32 -1.14 -12.19
N LEU A 120 -10.47 -1.77 -12.30
CA LEU A 120 -11.74 -1.11 -12.58
C LEU A 120 -12.74 -1.39 -11.45
N PRO A 121 -13.70 -0.49 -11.20
CA PRO A 121 -14.75 -0.73 -10.23
C PRO A 121 -15.56 -2.00 -10.54
N GLY A 122 -15.90 -2.72 -9.50
CA GLY A 122 -16.68 -3.94 -9.61
C GLY A 122 -15.88 -5.21 -9.88
N MET A 123 -14.57 -5.11 -10.12
CA MET A 123 -13.71 -6.28 -10.37
C MET A 123 -13.29 -6.99 -9.07
N THR A 124 -12.96 -8.28 -9.21
CA THR A 124 -12.08 -8.99 -8.28
C THR A 124 -10.63 -8.92 -8.77
N VAL A 125 -9.69 -8.57 -7.89
CA VAL A 125 -8.27 -8.41 -8.22
C VAL A 125 -7.41 -9.18 -7.23
N VAL A 126 -6.52 -10.03 -7.73
CA VAL A 126 -5.58 -10.79 -6.88
C VAL A 126 -4.13 -10.59 -7.30
N CYS A 127 -3.23 -10.73 -6.35
CA CYS A 127 -1.79 -10.72 -6.53
C CYS A 127 -1.13 -11.51 -5.41
N GLY A 128 0.05 -12.04 -5.65
CA GLY A 128 0.88 -12.68 -4.62
C GLY A 128 1.51 -11.72 -3.60
N ASP A 129 0.91 -10.57 -3.38
CA ASP A 129 1.30 -9.53 -2.41
C ASP A 129 0.10 -9.10 -1.56
N SER A 130 0.32 -8.98 -0.25
CA SER A 130 -0.74 -8.63 0.71
C SER A 130 -1.34 -7.25 0.48
N HIS A 131 -0.57 -6.28 -0.07
CA HIS A 131 -1.05 -4.92 -0.33
C HIS A 131 -1.91 -4.78 -1.61
N THR A 132 -2.33 -5.91 -2.19
CA THR A 132 -3.37 -5.95 -3.23
C THR A 132 -4.67 -5.25 -2.77
N SER A 133 -4.90 -5.16 -1.46
CA SER A 133 -5.99 -4.35 -0.88
C SER A 133 -6.03 -2.91 -1.37
N THR A 134 -4.91 -2.34 -1.84
CA THR A 134 -4.80 -1.01 -2.47
C THR A 134 -5.88 -0.78 -3.54
N HIS A 135 -6.17 -1.79 -4.34
CA HIS A 135 -7.11 -1.70 -5.47
C HIS A 135 -8.56 -1.51 -5.04
N GLY A 136 -8.88 -1.78 -3.75
CA GLY A 136 -10.20 -1.52 -3.19
C GLY A 136 -10.58 -0.03 -3.12
N ALA A 137 -9.63 0.88 -3.30
CA ALA A 137 -9.88 2.31 -3.51
C ALA A 137 -10.78 2.61 -4.72
N PHE A 138 -10.90 1.66 -5.64
CA PHE A 138 -11.74 1.72 -6.84
C PHE A 138 -13.03 0.90 -6.70
N ALA A 139 -13.44 0.53 -5.48
CA ALA A 139 -14.52 -0.45 -5.27
C ALA A 139 -14.27 -1.75 -6.03
N ALA A 140 -13.04 -2.23 -6.05
CA ALA A 140 -12.67 -3.56 -6.50
C ALA A 140 -12.46 -4.47 -5.29
N LEU A 141 -12.97 -5.69 -5.32
CA LEU A 141 -12.69 -6.68 -4.29
C LEU A 141 -11.29 -7.24 -4.50
N ALA A 142 -10.33 -6.68 -3.79
CA ALA A 142 -8.91 -6.91 -4.04
C ALA A 142 -8.19 -7.42 -2.78
N PHE A 143 -7.44 -8.51 -2.92
CA PHE A 143 -6.75 -9.14 -1.79
C PHE A 143 -5.53 -9.95 -2.23
N GLY A 144 -4.58 -10.07 -1.30
CA GLY A 144 -3.38 -10.88 -1.46
C GLY A 144 -3.66 -12.36 -1.36
N ILE A 145 -2.91 -13.16 -2.11
CA ILE A 145 -3.01 -14.63 -2.16
C ILE A 145 -1.63 -15.28 -2.05
N GLY A 146 -1.60 -16.53 -1.56
CA GLY A 146 -0.38 -17.32 -1.50
C GLY A 146 0.02 -17.93 -2.85
N THR A 147 1.27 -18.41 -2.95
CA THR A 147 1.82 -18.98 -4.20
C THR A 147 0.97 -20.11 -4.78
N SER A 148 0.42 -21.00 -3.95
CA SER A 148 -0.47 -22.09 -4.41
C SER A 148 -1.80 -21.55 -4.94
N GLU A 149 -2.31 -20.47 -4.36
CA GLU A 149 -3.51 -19.78 -4.85
C GLU A 149 -3.23 -19.02 -6.15
N VAL A 150 -1.99 -18.51 -6.35
CA VAL A 150 -1.54 -17.93 -7.63
C VAL A 150 -1.64 -18.97 -8.74
N GLU A 151 -1.10 -20.19 -8.52
CA GLU A 151 -1.22 -21.29 -9.47
C GLU A 151 -2.69 -21.64 -9.76
N HIS A 152 -3.51 -21.77 -8.70
CA HIS A 152 -4.91 -22.11 -8.81
C HIS A 152 -5.68 -21.05 -9.62
N ALA A 153 -5.49 -19.77 -9.30
CA ALA A 153 -6.13 -18.66 -10.01
C ALA A 153 -5.70 -18.59 -11.49
N LEU A 154 -4.42 -18.83 -11.79
CA LEU A 154 -3.93 -18.91 -13.16
C LEU A 154 -4.61 -20.06 -13.93
N ALA A 155 -4.72 -21.24 -13.30
CA ALA A 155 -5.27 -22.44 -13.93
C ALA A 155 -6.78 -22.39 -14.16
N THR A 156 -7.55 -21.72 -13.27
CA THR A 156 -9.01 -21.87 -13.20
C THR A 156 -9.78 -20.55 -13.27
N GLN A 157 -9.13 -19.42 -13.12
CA GLN A 157 -9.73 -18.10 -12.96
C GLN A 157 -10.62 -17.98 -11.72
N CYS A 158 -10.50 -18.90 -10.76
CA CYS A 158 -11.31 -18.95 -9.54
C CYS A 158 -10.44 -19.19 -8.31
N LEU A 159 -11.00 -18.88 -7.15
CA LEU A 159 -10.43 -19.22 -5.84
C LEU A 159 -11.50 -19.79 -4.90
N ILE A 160 -11.08 -20.67 -4.00
CA ILE A 160 -11.92 -21.25 -2.96
C ILE A 160 -11.75 -20.42 -1.68
N LEU A 161 -12.80 -19.74 -1.25
CA LEU A 161 -12.74 -18.77 -0.17
C LEU A 161 -13.95 -18.87 0.76
N GLN A 162 -13.80 -18.32 1.97
CA GLN A 162 -14.93 -18.03 2.84
C GLN A 162 -15.22 -16.53 2.84
N LYS A 163 -16.52 -16.17 2.80
CA LYS A 163 -16.97 -14.78 2.85
C LYS A 163 -16.58 -14.17 4.19
N SER A 164 -15.90 -13.03 4.15
CA SER A 164 -15.55 -12.26 5.34
C SER A 164 -16.77 -11.47 5.88
N ARG A 165 -16.68 -11.02 7.12
CA ARG A 165 -17.67 -10.11 7.72
C ARG A 165 -17.45 -8.68 7.25
N ASN A 166 -18.46 -7.83 7.42
CA ASN A 166 -18.44 -6.41 7.04
C ASN A 166 -18.01 -5.53 8.22
N LEU A 167 -16.95 -4.75 8.08
CA LEU A 167 -16.52 -3.73 9.03
C LEU A 167 -16.61 -2.35 8.36
N LEU A 168 -17.39 -1.44 8.93
CA LEU A 168 -17.41 -0.03 8.52
C LEU A 168 -16.43 0.76 9.38
N VAL A 169 -15.51 1.48 8.74
CA VAL A 169 -14.73 2.55 9.36
C VAL A 169 -15.23 3.87 8.81
N GLN A 170 -15.98 4.58 9.63
CA GLN A 170 -16.59 5.85 9.27
C GLN A 170 -15.76 7.00 9.84
N VAL A 171 -15.22 7.84 8.94
CA VAL A 171 -14.39 8.99 9.29
C VAL A 171 -15.13 10.26 8.86
N ASP A 172 -15.72 10.96 9.82
CA ASP A 172 -16.49 12.16 9.58
C ASP A 172 -15.75 13.42 10.03
N GLY A 173 -16.17 14.57 9.50
CA GLY A 173 -15.52 15.86 9.73
C GLY A 173 -14.43 16.17 8.73
N VAL A 174 -13.64 17.20 9.01
CA VAL A 174 -12.60 17.74 8.13
C VAL A 174 -11.22 17.48 8.73
N LEU A 175 -10.31 16.94 7.93
CA LEU A 175 -8.91 16.73 8.33
C LEU A 175 -8.22 18.07 8.61
N GLY A 176 -7.44 18.11 9.68
CA GLY A 176 -6.59 19.25 9.99
C GLY A 176 -5.47 19.46 8.97
N ARG A 177 -4.86 20.65 8.96
CA ARG A 177 -3.66 20.94 8.14
C ARG A 177 -2.57 19.90 8.44
N GLY A 178 -1.91 19.40 7.40
CA GLY A 178 -0.79 18.48 7.53
C GLY A 178 -1.18 17.02 7.83
N VAL A 179 -2.46 16.73 8.01
CA VAL A 179 -2.98 15.37 8.22
C VAL A 179 -3.32 14.74 6.86
N THR A 180 -2.91 13.50 6.65
CA THR A 180 -3.03 12.76 5.40
C THR A 180 -3.80 11.44 5.60
N ALA A 181 -4.10 10.74 4.50
CA ALA A 181 -4.69 9.40 4.56
C ALA A 181 -3.81 8.39 5.32
N LYS A 182 -2.47 8.58 5.32
CA LYS A 182 -1.54 7.77 6.12
C LYS A 182 -1.82 7.93 7.61
N ASP A 183 -2.09 9.15 8.04
CA ASP A 183 -2.39 9.44 9.44
C ASP A 183 -3.76 8.87 9.84
N ILE A 184 -4.76 8.89 8.93
CA ILE A 184 -6.04 8.19 9.15
C ILE A 184 -5.80 6.70 9.35
N ALA A 185 -5.06 6.06 8.44
CA ALA A 185 -4.79 4.63 8.50
C ALA A 185 -4.09 4.25 9.80
N LEU A 186 -3.04 4.98 10.17
CA LEU A 186 -2.30 4.73 11.41
C LEU A 186 -3.15 4.98 12.67
N ALA A 187 -3.98 6.02 12.69
CA ALA A 187 -4.90 6.28 13.81
C ALA A 187 -5.92 5.16 13.96
N VAL A 188 -6.52 4.70 12.85
CA VAL A 188 -7.47 3.57 12.86
C VAL A 188 -6.79 2.29 13.36
N ILE A 189 -5.58 1.97 12.85
CA ILE A 189 -4.84 0.78 13.29
C ILE A 189 -4.46 0.89 14.76
N GLY A 190 -4.06 2.07 15.23
CA GLY A 190 -3.79 2.32 16.64
C GLY A 190 -5.00 2.10 17.54
N GLU A 191 -6.21 2.40 17.05
CA GLU A 191 -7.46 2.24 17.80
C GLU A 191 -7.94 0.78 17.83
N ILE A 192 -7.94 0.09 16.66
CA ILE A 192 -8.52 -1.26 16.58
C ILE A 192 -7.51 -2.39 16.73
N GLY A 193 -6.21 -2.08 16.65
CA GLY A 193 -5.11 -3.04 16.67
C GLY A 193 -4.85 -3.73 15.33
N THR A 194 -3.69 -4.38 15.19
CA THR A 194 -3.29 -5.13 13.99
C THR A 194 -4.12 -6.39 13.74
N ALA A 195 -4.87 -6.87 14.72
CA ALA A 195 -5.81 -7.99 14.61
C ALA A 195 -7.28 -7.55 14.55
N GLY A 196 -7.56 -6.26 14.68
CA GLY A 196 -8.92 -5.73 14.79
C GLY A 196 -9.81 -5.94 13.57
N GLY A 197 -9.21 -6.08 12.40
CA GLY A 197 -9.85 -6.38 11.12
C GLY A 197 -9.84 -7.86 10.72
N THR A 198 -9.31 -8.75 11.56
CA THR A 198 -9.20 -10.19 11.23
C THR A 198 -10.57 -10.81 10.97
N GLY A 199 -10.73 -11.42 9.80
CA GLY A 199 -12.00 -12.00 9.35
C GLY A 199 -13.01 -10.98 8.80
N TYR A 200 -12.57 -9.73 8.59
CA TYR A 200 -13.39 -8.66 8.00
C TYR A 200 -12.84 -8.16 6.67
N THR A 201 -13.73 -7.63 5.85
CA THR A 201 -13.44 -6.64 4.82
C THR A 201 -13.85 -5.26 5.35
N ILE A 202 -12.95 -4.29 5.27
CA ILE A 202 -13.20 -2.93 5.76
C ILE A 202 -13.78 -2.08 4.63
N GLU A 203 -14.92 -1.43 4.85
CA GLU A 203 -15.37 -0.32 4.03
C GLU A 203 -15.05 0.99 4.74
N PHE A 204 -14.30 1.86 4.07
CA PHE A 204 -14.00 3.21 4.54
C PHE A 204 -15.03 4.18 3.98
N ALA A 205 -15.70 4.90 4.85
CA ALA A 205 -16.75 5.86 4.48
C ALA A 205 -16.69 7.12 5.38
N GLY A 206 -17.56 8.05 5.11
CA GLY A 206 -17.66 9.31 5.84
C GLY A 206 -17.21 10.52 5.01
N GLU A 207 -17.41 11.72 5.57
CA GLU A 207 -17.14 12.99 4.88
C GLU A 207 -15.67 13.13 4.52
N ALA A 208 -14.77 12.83 5.47
CA ALA A 208 -13.33 12.91 5.25
C ALA A 208 -12.87 11.96 4.14
N ILE A 209 -13.43 10.74 4.07
CA ILE A 209 -13.04 9.75 3.04
C ILE A 209 -13.49 10.19 1.64
N ARG A 210 -14.71 10.75 1.52
CA ARG A 210 -15.19 11.31 0.25
C ARG A 210 -14.33 12.49 -0.24
N ALA A 211 -13.77 13.26 0.68
CA ALA A 211 -12.90 14.39 0.36
C ALA A 211 -11.50 13.98 -0.13
N LEU A 212 -11.04 12.74 0.15
CA LEU A 212 -9.73 12.24 -0.27
C LEU A 212 -9.61 12.14 -1.80
N SER A 213 -8.39 12.39 -2.31
CA SER A 213 -7.99 12.04 -3.67
C SER A 213 -7.95 10.51 -3.86
N MET A 214 -7.82 10.05 -5.10
CA MET A 214 -7.69 8.60 -5.36
C MET A 214 -6.38 8.05 -4.79
N GLU A 215 -5.29 8.80 -4.87
CA GLU A 215 -3.99 8.45 -4.29
C GLU A 215 -4.09 8.28 -2.77
N ALA A 216 -4.79 9.17 -2.09
CA ALA A 216 -5.04 9.09 -0.67
C ALA A 216 -5.94 7.89 -0.30
N ARG A 217 -6.98 7.58 -1.10
CA ARG A 217 -7.81 6.38 -0.92
C ARG A 217 -7.01 5.10 -1.13
N MET A 218 -6.09 5.08 -2.10
CA MET A 218 -5.17 3.95 -2.31
C MET A 218 -4.25 3.74 -1.11
N THR A 219 -3.72 4.81 -0.50
CA THR A 219 -2.94 4.71 0.75
C THR A 219 -3.76 4.09 1.88
N LEU A 220 -5.01 4.51 2.04
CA LEU A 220 -5.91 4.01 3.08
C LEU A 220 -6.24 2.52 2.88
N CYS A 221 -6.67 2.13 1.68
CA CYS A 221 -6.96 0.73 1.36
C CYS A 221 -5.70 -0.15 1.40
N ASN A 222 -4.53 0.38 0.99
CA ASN A 222 -3.25 -0.30 1.11
C ASN A 222 -2.98 -0.75 2.55
N MET A 223 -3.25 0.11 3.52
CA MET A 223 -2.98 -0.17 4.94
C MET A 223 -4.10 -0.92 5.66
N ALA A 224 -5.22 -1.26 5.01
CA ALA A 224 -6.27 -2.07 5.61
C ALA A 224 -5.77 -3.45 6.06
N ILE A 225 -4.82 -4.04 5.32
CA ILE A 225 -4.20 -5.32 5.67
C ILE A 225 -3.38 -5.23 6.97
N GLU A 226 -2.88 -4.05 7.33
CA GLU A 226 -2.12 -3.84 8.56
C GLU A 226 -3.01 -3.84 9.81
N ALA A 227 -4.32 -3.68 9.64
CA ALA A 227 -5.34 -3.94 10.66
C ALA A 227 -5.78 -5.42 10.70
N GLY A 228 -5.18 -6.30 9.88
CA GLY A 228 -5.55 -7.71 9.74
C GLY A 228 -6.76 -7.98 8.83
N ALA A 229 -7.30 -6.97 8.15
CA ALA A 229 -8.44 -7.12 7.26
C ALA A 229 -8.08 -7.88 5.97
N ARG A 230 -9.05 -8.58 5.38
CA ARG A 230 -8.88 -9.26 4.08
C ARG A 230 -8.73 -8.27 2.93
N ALA A 231 -9.49 -7.19 2.95
CA ALA A 231 -9.51 -6.12 1.95
C ALA A 231 -9.95 -4.80 2.58
N GLY A 232 -9.66 -3.69 1.90
CA GLY A 232 -10.19 -2.37 2.20
C GLY A 232 -10.94 -1.86 0.97
N LEU A 233 -12.08 -1.20 1.15
CA LEU A 233 -12.94 -0.72 0.08
C LEU A 233 -13.28 0.75 0.29
N VAL A 234 -13.40 1.50 -0.80
CA VAL A 234 -14.03 2.82 -0.87
C VAL A 234 -15.06 2.79 -1.99
N ALA A 235 -16.26 3.30 -1.74
CA ALA A 235 -17.33 3.38 -2.73
C ALA A 235 -16.95 4.27 -3.92
N VAL A 236 -17.51 3.96 -5.10
CA VAL A 236 -17.32 4.77 -6.31
C VAL A 236 -17.97 6.13 -6.16
N ASP A 237 -17.27 7.16 -6.60
CA ASP A 237 -17.79 8.51 -6.75
C ASP A 237 -17.20 9.19 -8.01
N ALA A 238 -17.50 10.47 -8.19
CA ALA A 238 -17.02 11.24 -9.35
C ALA A 238 -15.48 11.27 -9.45
N ARG A 239 -14.73 11.21 -8.32
CA ARG A 239 -13.26 11.19 -8.31
C ARG A 239 -12.74 9.87 -8.88
N THR A 240 -13.38 8.75 -8.52
CA THR A 240 -13.04 7.42 -9.05
C THR A 240 -13.21 7.39 -10.57
N ILE A 241 -14.33 7.90 -11.06
CA ILE A 241 -14.65 7.94 -12.49
C ILE A 241 -13.66 8.84 -13.24
N GLU A 242 -13.39 10.04 -12.72
CA GLU A 242 -12.45 10.97 -13.36
C GLU A 242 -11.02 10.43 -13.40
N TYR A 243 -10.56 9.77 -12.34
CA TYR A 243 -9.22 9.14 -12.30
C TYR A 243 -9.06 8.08 -13.40
N LEU A 244 -10.10 7.31 -13.71
CA LEU A 244 -10.07 6.23 -14.70
C LEU A 244 -10.26 6.73 -16.14
N ARG A 245 -10.76 7.94 -16.33
CA ARG A 245 -11.05 8.49 -17.67
C ARG A 245 -9.80 8.53 -18.52
N GLY A 246 -9.84 7.86 -19.69
CA GLY A 246 -8.76 7.85 -20.65
C GLY A 246 -7.56 6.99 -20.28
N ARG A 247 -7.63 6.20 -19.19
CA ARG A 247 -6.57 5.22 -18.89
C ARG A 247 -6.52 4.13 -19.97
N PRO A 248 -5.31 3.61 -20.30
CA PRO A 248 -5.11 2.69 -21.43
C PRO A 248 -5.99 1.44 -21.42
N TYR A 249 -6.28 0.88 -20.24
CA TYR A 249 -7.10 -0.34 -20.08
C TYR A 249 -8.52 -0.04 -19.57
N ALA A 250 -8.89 1.24 -19.41
CA ALA A 250 -10.26 1.62 -19.11
C ALA A 250 -11.13 1.54 -20.36
N PRO A 251 -12.44 1.30 -20.22
CA PRO A 251 -13.38 1.37 -21.34
C PRO A 251 -13.34 2.74 -22.04
N ALA A 252 -13.65 2.76 -23.33
CA ALA A 252 -13.70 3.99 -24.15
C ALA A 252 -14.98 4.04 -24.99
N GLY A 253 -15.34 5.24 -25.45
CA GLY A 253 -16.56 5.45 -26.26
C GLY A 253 -17.82 5.02 -25.52
N ASP A 254 -18.75 4.36 -26.23
CA ASP A 254 -20.04 3.93 -25.66
C ASP A 254 -19.88 2.97 -24.47
N LEU A 255 -18.79 2.18 -24.45
CA LEU A 255 -18.50 1.29 -23.34
C LEU A 255 -18.14 2.06 -22.07
N TRP A 256 -17.57 3.25 -22.20
CA TRP A 256 -17.30 4.12 -21.04
C TRP A 256 -18.60 4.56 -20.35
N ASP A 257 -19.60 5.00 -21.11
CA ASP A 257 -20.85 5.47 -20.54
C ASP A 257 -21.63 4.33 -19.85
N LEU A 258 -21.63 3.14 -20.44
CA LEU A 258 -22.19 1.93 -19.82
C LEU A 258 -21.44 1.56 -18.53
N ALA A 259 -20.12 1.64 -18.54
CA ALA A 259 -19.30 1.35 -17.38
C ALA A 259 -19.58 2.37 -16.25
N VAL A 260 -19.62 3.67 -16.56
CA VAL A 260 -19.93 4.73 -15.58
C VAL A 260 -21.30 4.50 -14.94
N GLN A 261 -22.30 4.12 -15.75
CA GLN A 261 -23.63 3.81 -15.23
C GLN A 261 -23.58 2.62 -14.24
N ALA A 262 -22.90 1.53 -14.61
CA ALA A 262 -22.75 0.34 -13.75
C ALA A 262 -21.94 0.66 -12.49
N TRP A 263 -20.82 1.36 -12.61
CA TRP A 263 -19.94 1.70 -11.49
C TRP A 263 -20.60 2.62 -10.47
N SER A 264 -21.47 3.53 -10.91
CA SER A 264 -22.16 4.46 -10.02
C SER A 264 -23.08 3.77 -8.98
N ALA A 265 -23.43 2.49 -9.19
CA ALA A 265 -24.19 1.67 -8.25
C ALA A 265 -23.31 0.99 -7.16
N LEU A 266 -21.99 1.09 -7.26
CA LEU A 266 -21.03 0.44 -6.37
C LEU A 266 -20.79 1.27 -5.10
N HIS A 267 -21.77 1.26 -4.23
CA HIS A 267 -21.77 1.82 -2.88
C HIS A 267 -22.71 0.98 -1.99
N SER A 268 -22.53 1.04 -0.69
CA SER A 268 -23.45 0.40 0.26
C SER A 268 -24.84 1.07 0.19
N ASP A 269 -25.88 0.25 0.22
CA ASP A 269 -27.26 0.74 0.18
C ASP A 269 -27.62 1.50 1.47
N PRO A 270 -28.55 2.45 1.41
CA PRO A 270 -29.15 2.99 2.63
C PRO A 270 -29.73 1.85 3.48
N GLY A 271 -29.35 1.81 4.77
CA GLY A 271 -29.79 0.76 5.69
C GLY A 271 -29.04 -0.58 5.56
N ALA A 272 -27.91 -0.63 4.83
CA ALA A 272 -27.00 -1.76 4.87
C ALA A 272 -26.49 -2.01 6.32
N VAL A 273 -26.39 -3.28 6.68
CA VAL A 273 -25.98 -3.69 8.05
C VAL A 273 -24.53 -4.15 8.01
N PHE A 274 -23.73 -3.57 8.89
CA PHE A 274 -22.34 -3.97 9.10
C PHE A 274 -22.24 -4.76 10.40
N ASP A 275 -21.41 -5.81 10.42
CA ASP A 275 -21.15 -6.61 11.61
C ASP A 275 -20.44 -5.82 12.72
N ARG A 276 -19.64 -4.82 12.32
CA ARG A 276 -18.94 -3.90 13.22
C ARG A 276 -18.84 -2.51 12.59
N VAL A 277 -18.93 -1.48 13.43
CA VAL A 277 -18.77 -0.08 13.03
C VAL A 277 -17.74 0.59 13.94
N VAL A 278 -16.74 1.22 13.35
CA VAL A 278 -15.76 2.08 14.03
C VAL A 278 -15.99 3.52 13.54
N ARG A 279 -16.06 4.48 14.46
CA ARG A 279 -16.29 5.90 14.15
C ARG A 279 -15.10 6.72 14.59
N VAL A 280 -14.56 7.49 13.67
CA VAL A 280 -13.38 8.32 13.91
C VAL A 280 -13.73 9.79 13.56
N ASP A 281 -13.38 10.70 14.45
CA ASP A 281 -13.47 12.13 14.19
C ASP A 281 -12.21 12.59 13.45
N ALA A 282 -12.37 13.01 12.21
CA ALA A 282 -11.28 13.50 11.37
C ALA A 282 -10.55 14.70 11.98
N ALA A 283 -11.26 15.56 12.70
CA ALA A 283 -10.69 16.75 13.34
C ALA A 283 -9.77 16.41 14.52
N ALA A 284 -9.96 15.24 15.13
CA ALA A 284 -9.12 14.77 16.24
C ALA A 284 -7.82 14.13 15.78
N ILE A 285 -7.71 13.73 14.49
CA ILE A 285 -6.51 13.08 13.95
C ILE A 285 -5.39 14.13 13.81
N ARG A 286 -4.22 13.76 14.26
CA ARG A 286 -2.96 14.52 14.12
C ARG A 286 -1.95 13.76 13.28
N PRO A 287 -0.89 14.38 12.76
CA PRO A 287 0.20 13.65 12.12
C PRO A 287 0.74 12.54 13.02
N GLN A 288 0.84 11.33 12.50
CA GLN A 288 1.14 10.11 13.25
C GLN A 288 2.58 9.67 13.06
N VAL A 289 3.17 9.07 14.11
CA VAL A 289 4.47 8.43 14.06
C VAL A 289 4.43 7.11 14.82
N THR A 290 4.85 6.01 14.19
CA THR A 290 4.99 4.74 14.93
C THR A 290 6.24 4.76 15.80
N TRP A 291 6.11 4.33 17.05
CA TRP A 291 7.22 4.30 18.02
C TRP A 291 7.79 2.89 18.25
N GLY A 292 7.05 1.85 17.87
CA GLY A 292 7.41 0.45 18.14
C GLY A 292 7.60 -0.38 16.86
N THR A 293 7.43 -1.68 16.98
CA THR A 293 7.67 -2.70 15.96
C THR A 293 6.39 -3.20 15.27
N SER A 294 5.29 -2.48 15.43
CA SER A 294 3.99 -2.76 14.83
C SER A 294 3.31 -1.44 14.44
N PRO A 295 2.51 -1.39 13.35
CA PRO A 295 1.77 -0.18 12.97
C PRO A 295 0.77 0.31 14.03
N GLU A 296 0.27 -0.58 14.93
CA GLU A 296 -0.59 -0.19 16.06
C GLU A 296 0.16 0.55 17.17
N MET A 297 1.49 0.39 17.24
CA MET A 297 2.35 1.12 18.17
C MET A 297 2.62 2.52 17.64
N VAL A 298 1.60 3.36 17.66
CA VAL A 298 1.57 4.69 17.05
C VAL A 298 1.11 5.75 18.05
N VAL A 299 1.62 6.96 17.89
CA VAL A 299 1.19 8.15 18.65
C VAL A 299 1.25 9.39 17.76
N PRO A 300 0.51 10.45 18.09
CA PRO A 300 0.67 11.74 17.44
C PRO A 300 2.09 12.30 17.58
N VAL A 301 2.53 13.08 16.61
CA VAL A 301 3.89 13.67 16.59
C VAL A 301 4.19 14.57 17.79
N ASP A 302 3.17 15.24 18.34
CA ASP A 302 3.23 16.06 19.55
C ASP A 302 3.10 15.23 20.85
N GLY A 303 3.01 13.90 20.72
CA GLY A 303 2.93 12.97 21.83
C GLY A 303 4.30 12.51 22.36
N ARG A 304 4.22 11.46 23.17
CA ARG A 304 5.40 10.83 23.79
C ARG A 304 5.36 9.33 23.60
N VAL A 305 6.52 8.72 23.58
CA VAL A 305 6.68 7.26 23.62
C VAL A 305 5.97 6.73 24.87
N PRO A 306 5.00 5.81 24.73
CA PRO A 306 4.23 5.31 25.86
C PRO A 306 5.09 4.62 26.93
N LYS A 307 4.60 4.61 28.17
CA LYS A 307 5.26 3.95 29.28
C LYS A 307 4.61 2.58 29.51
N PRO A 308 5.35 1.46 29.47
CA PRO A 308 4.81 0.15 29.74
C PRO A 308 4.05 0.03 31.08
N GLN A 309 4.47 0.79 32.08
CA GLN A 309 3.84 0.81 33.41
C GLN A 309 2.38 1.32 33.38
N ASP A 310 2.02 2.10 32.37
CA ASP A 310 0.67 2.65 32.22
C ASP A 310 -0.27 1.65 31.49
N GLU A 311 0.26 0.55 30.91
CA GLU A 311 -0.50 -0.50 30.25
C GLU A 311 -0.97 -1.55 31.28
N PRO A 312 -2.30 -1.72 31.47
CA PRO A 312 -2.83 -2.66 32.45
C PRO A 312 -2.69 -4.13 32.03
N ASP A 313 -2.72 -4.43 30.73
CA ASP A 313 -2.59 -5.78 30.19
C ASP A 313 -1.11 -6.23 30.26
N PRO A 314 -0.79 -7.30 31.01
CA PRO A 314 0.59 -7.74 31.17
C PRO A 314 1.23 -8.23 29.87
N VAL A 315 0.46 -8.81 28.94
CA VAL A 315 0.95 -9.30 27.65
C VAL A 315 1.30 -8.13 26.74
N LYS A 316 0.43 -7.12 26.69
CA LYS A 316 0.71 -5.89 25.95
C LYS A 316 1.90 -5.13 26.54
N ARG A 317 2.00 -5.07 27.86
CA ARG A 317 3.12 -4.44 28.57
C ARG A 317 4.45 -5.09 28.19
N GLU A 318 4.55 -6.41 28.23
CA GLU A 318 5.75 -7.15 27.81
C GLU A 318 6.09 -6.89 26.34
N GLY A 319 5.09 -6.89 25.46
CA GLY A 319 5.25 -6.51 24.04
C GLY A 319 5.79 -5.09 23.86
N MET A 320 5.32 -4.12 24.67
CA MET A 320 5.80 -2.75 24.65
C MET A 320 7.26 -2.67 25.13
N GLU A 321 7.63 -3.38 26.19
CA GLU A 321 9.00 -3.43 26.71
C GLU A 321 9.97 -4.00 25.66
N HIS A 322 9.59 -5.09 24.99
CA HIS A 322 10.36 -5.68 23.92
C HIS A 322 10.52 -4.71 22.73
N ALA A 323 9.44 -4.07 22.30
CA ALA A 323 9.47 -3.10 21.20
C ALA A 323 10.37 -1.90 21.53
N LEU A 324 10.30 -1.36 22.75
CA LEU A 324 11.14 -0.27 23.21
C LEU A 324 12.62 -0.65 23.23
N GLN A 325 12.94 -1.87 23.69
CA GLN A 325 14.29 -2.42 23.68
C GLN A 325 14.83 -2.51 22.26
N TYR A 326 14.05 -3.10 21.33
CA TYR A 326 14.42 -3.21 19.91
C TYR A 326 14.62 -1.85 19.27
N MET A 327 13.65 -0.95 19.46
CA MET A 327 13.69 0.40 18.91
C MET A 327 14.72 1.30 19.60
N GLY A 328 15.28 0.89 20.75
CA GLY A 328 16.24 1.69 21.53
C GLY A 328 15.63 3.02 21.96
N LEU A 329 14.38 3.00 22.42
CA LEU A 329 13.65 4.18 22.90
C LEU A 329 13.44 4.11 24.39
N VAL A 330 13.47 5.29 25.04
CA VAL A 330 13.16 5.44 26.46
C VAL A 330 11.69 5.82 26.62
N PRO A 331 10.92 5.14 27.49
CA PRO A 331 9.55 5.53 27.81
C PRO A 331 9.43 7.02 28.21
N GLY A 332 8.41 7.70 27.68
CA GLY A 332 8.16 9.12 27.96
C GLY A 332 8.96 10.10 27.12
N THR A 333 9.87 9.63 26.25
CA THR A 333 10.60 10.48 25.30
C THR A 333 9.61 11.19 24.38
N PRO A 334 9.67 12.53 24.19
CA PRO A 334 8.89 13.21 23.15
C PRO A 334 9.21 12.66 21.78
N VAL A 335 8.19 12.46 20.94
CA VAL A 335 8.39 11.97 19.56
C VAL A 335 9.34 12.89 18.79
N THR A 336 9.26 14.18 19.04
CA THR A 336 10.11 15.22 18.42
C THR A 336 11.60 15.11 18.79
N GLU A 337 11.97 14.33 19.79
CA GLU A 337 13.37 14.07 20.13
C GLU A 337 13.96 12.84 19.42
N ILE A 338 13.13 12.04 18.75
CA ILE A 338 13.57 10.85 18.00
C ILE A 338 14.28 11.30 16.72
N ARG A 339 15.50 10.81 16.51
CA ARG A 339 16.38 11.19 15.40
C ARG A 339 16.55 10.02 14.44
N PRO A 340 16.06 10.10 13.19
CA PRO A 340 16.35 9.12 12.16
C PRO A 340 17.78 9.26 11.62
N ASP A 341 18.39 8.14 11.23
CA ASP A 341 19.65 8.08 10.49
C ASP A 341 19.41 8.17 8.98
N LYS A 342 18.28 7.60 8.51
CA LYS A 342 17.88 7.57 7.11
C LYS A 342 16.44 8.03 6.93
N VAL A 343 16.12 8.45 5.71
CA VAL A 343 14.76 8.79 5.30
C VAL A 343 14.42 8.06 4.01
N PHE A 344 13.24 7.45 3.97
CA PHE A 344 12.73 6.74 2.81
C PHE A 344 11.34 7.26 2.43
N ILE A 345 11.23 7.78 1.20
CA ILE A 345 9.96 8.16 0.57
C ILE A 345 9.75 7.24 -0.62
N GLY A 346 8.73 6.38 -0.56
CA GLY A 346 8.52 5.33 -1.56
C GLY A 346 7.46 4.33 -1.11
N SER A 347 7.53 3.10 -1.62
CA SER A 347 6.60 2.00 -1.34
C SER A 347 5.28 2.12 -2.11
N CYS A 348 4.55 1.00 -2.25
CA CYS A 348 3.19 1.00 -2.81
C CYS A 348 2.22 1.90 -2.03
N THR A 349 2.55 2.27 -0.80
CA THR A 349 1.73 3.13 0.04
C THR A 349 1.83 4.59 -0.39
N ASN A 350 3.06 5.13 -0.52
CA ASN A 350 3.28 6.57 -0.73
C ASN A 350 4.43 6.84 -1.71
N SER A 351 4.20 6.56 -2.97
CA SER A 351 5.16 6.81 -4.06
C SER A 351 4.50 7.39 -5.32
N ARG A 352 3.24 7.82 -5.21
CA ARG A 352 2.49 8.42 -6.30
C ARG A 352 2.81 9.90 -6.41
N ILE A 353 2.37 10.51 -7.50
CA ILE A 353 2.73 11.91 -7.80
C ILE A 353 2.32 12.89 -6.69
N GLU A 354 1.17 12.69 -6.05
CA GLU A 354 0.72 13.54 -4.92
C GLU A 354 1.63 13.42 -3.71
N ASP A 355 2.12 12.22 -3.41
CA ASP A 355 3.05 11.97 -2.31
C ASP A 355 4.37 12.71 -2.54
N LEU A 356 4.89 12.64 -3.78
CA LEU A 356 6.11 13.34 -4.17
C LEU A 356 5.93 14.87 -4.12
N ARG A 357 4.79 15.39 -4.58
CA ARG A 357 4.46 16.81 -4.48
C ARG A 357 4.40 17.28 -3.03
N ALA A 358 3.74 16.51 -2.14
CA ALA A 358 3.62 16.83 -0.73
C ALA A 358 4.99 16.87 -0.03
N ALA A 359 5.86 15.90 -0.29
CA ALA A 359 7.21 15.90 0.24
C ALA A 359 8.07 17.03 -0.34
N ALA A 360 8.01 17.26 -1.67
CA ALA A 360 8.75 18.33 -2.32
C ALA A 360 8.34 19.72 -1.82
N ALA A 361 7.08 19.93 -1.47
CA ALA A 361 6.62 21.21 -0.92
C ALA A 361 7.35 21.56 0.38
N VAL A 362 7.60 20.55 1.24
CA VAL A 362 8.37 20.71 2.49
C VAL A 362 9.86 20.99 2.20
N LEU A 363 10.41 20.40 1.14
CA LEU A 363 11.85 20.45 0.83
C LEU A 363 12.28 21.73 0.09
N ARG A 364 11.36 22.49 -0.49
CA ARG A 364 11.70 23.67 -1.31
C ARG A 364 12.55 24.67 -0.52
N GLY A 365 13.73 24.97 -1.07
CA GLY A 365 14.69 25.91 -0.47
C GLY A 365 15.39 25.42 0.81
N ARG A 366 15.17 24.16 1.20
CA ARG A 366 15.74 23.55 2.38
C ARG A 366 16.73 22.44 2.02
N LYS A 367 17.53 22.02 3.00
CA LYS A 367 18.55 20.97 2.87
C LYS A 367 18.30 19.86 3.90
N VAL A 368 18.63 18.64 3.52
CA VAL A 368 18.72 17.51 4.44
C VAL A 368 19.75 17.82 5.54
N ALA A 369 19.39 17.55 6.78
CA ALA A 369 20.25 17.76 7.94
C ALA A 369 21.51 16.90 7.86
N ALA A 370 22.64 17.43 8.31
CA ALA A 370 23.92 16.73 8.28
C ALA A 370 23.95 15.42 9.12
N SER A 371 23.00 15.25 10.03
CA SER A 371 22.81 14.01 10.81
C SER A 371 22.17 12.87 10.03
N ILE A 372 21.49 13.15 8.90
CA ILE A 372 20.87 12.15 8.04
C ILE A 372 21.94 11.55 7.11
N LYS A 373 22.24 10.28 7.29
CA LYS A 373 23.25 9.56 6.50
C LYS A 373 22.80 9.33 5.04
N GLN A 374 21.50 9.13 4.84
CA GLN A 374 20.93 8.85 3.53
C GLN A 374 19.45 9.22 3.48
N ALA A 375 19.04 9.90 2.43
CA ALA A 375 17.65 10.22 2.14
C ALA A 375 17.31 9.73 0.73
N LEU A 376 16.37 8.78 0.62
CA LEU A 376 15.96 8.16 -0.64
C LEU A 376 14.56 8.60 -1.00
N VAL A 377 14.35 8.89 -2.29
CA VAL A 377 13.01 9.05 -2.87
C VAL A 377 12.88 8.17 -4.11
N VAL A 378 11.86 7.31 -4.09
CA VAL A 378 11.63 6.27 -5.09
C VAL A 378 10.23 6.45 -5.68
N PRO A 379 10.11 6.96 -6.91
CA PRO A 379 8.83 7.05 -7.62
C PRO A 379 8.19 5.68 -7.80
N GLY A 380 6.85 5.61 -7.75
CA GLY A 380 6.13 4.35 -7.77
C GLY A 380 6.12 3.64 -9.13
N SER A 381 6.29 4.39 -10.22
CA SER A 381 6.37 3.84 -11.58
C SER A 381 7.26 4.72 -12.46
N GLY A 382 7.63 4.21 -13.63
CA GLY A 382 8.34 5.01 -14.64
C GLY A 382 7.53 6.20 -15.12
N LEU A 383 6.20 6.08 -15.19
CA LEU A 383 5.33 7.19 -15.58
C LEU A 383 5.22 8.24 -14.48
N VAL A 384 5.12 7.83 -13.21
CA VAL A 384 5.20 8.77 -12.06
C VAL A 384 6.54 9.50 -12.06
N LYS A 385 7.64 8.77 -12.34
CA LYS A 385 8.98 9.35 -12.44
C LYS A 385 9.04 10.41 -13.54
N GLN A 386 8.57 10.08 -14.74
CA GLN A 386 8.53 11.00 -15.87
C GLN A 386 7.70 12.25 -15.57
N GLN A 387 6.53 12.07 -14.97
CA GLN A 387 5.68 13.19 -14.56
C GLN A 387 6.37 14.07 -13.51
N ALA A 388 6.97 13.48 -12.49
CA ALA A 388 7.69 14.21 -11.45
C ALA A 388 8.87 15.01 -12.02
N GLU A 389 9.62 14.44 -12.97
CA GLU A 389 10.71 15.12 -13.68
C GLU A 389 10.21 16.27 -14.57
N ALA A 390 9.08 16.06 -15.26
CA ALA A 390 8.45 17.13 -16.05
C ALA A 390 7.98 18.30 -15.17
N GLU A 391 7.54 18.03 -13.94
CA GLU A 391 7.17 19.04 -12.94
C GLU A 391 8.39 19.63 -12.21
N GLY A 392 9.60 19.10 -12.42
CA GLY A 392 10.84 19.53 -11.76
C GLY A 392 10.95 19.12 -10.29
N LEU A 393 10.18 18.12 -9.85
CA LEU A 393 10.24 17.61 -8.46
C LEU A 393 11.58 16.92 -8.18
N ASP A 394 12.14 16.21 -9.16
CA ASP A 394 13.48 15.61 -9.10
C ASP A 394 14.53 16.64 -8.68
N ARG A 395 14.49 17.82 -9.30
CA ARG A 395 15.42 18.92 -8.98
C ARG A 395 15.26 19.42 -7.55
N VAL A 396 14.04 19.45 -7.02
CA VAL A 396 13.79 19.84 -5.63
C VAL A 396 14.40 18.80 -4.68
N PHE A 397 14.16 17.50 -4.92
CA PHE A 397 14.71 16.43 -4.09
C PHE A 397 16.24 16.39 -4.15
N ILE A 398 16.83 16.43 -5.33
CA ILE A 398 18.29 16.43 -5.51
C ILE A 398 18.92 17.68 -4.88
N ALA A 399 18.32 18.85 -5.10
CA ALA A 399 18.78 20.08 -4.48
C ALA A 399 18.71 20.06 -2.97
N ALA A 400 17.73 19.37 -2.38
CA ALA A 400 17.65 19.18 -0.94
C ALA A 400 18.68 18.18 -0.39
N GLY A 401 19.21 17.26 -1.21
CA GLY A 401 20.17 16.23 -0.83
C GLY A 401 19.58 14.82 -0.77
N PHE A 402 18.41 14.60 -1.41
CA PHE A 402 17.87 13.26 -1.60
C PHE A 402 18.48 12.57 -2.82
N GLU A 403 18.60 11.26 -2.75
CA GLU A 403 18.92 10.42 -3.88
C GLU A 403 17.62 10.13 -4.67
N TRP A 404 17.57 10.62 -5.92
CA TRP A 404 16.48 10.37 -6.87
C TRP A 404 16.66 9.02 -7.55
N ARG A 405 15.75 8.10 -7.28
CA ARG A 405 15.87 6.68 -7.64
C ARG A 405 15.00 6.30 -8.84
N THR A 406 15.21 5.10 -9.38
CA THR A 406 14.32 4.45 -10.35
C THR A 406 13.23 3.65 -9.62
N PRO A 407 12.06 3.39 -10.26
CA PRO A 407 10.94 2.71 -9.64
C PRO A 407 11.25 1.30 -9.16
N GLY A 408 10.69 0.92 -8.01
CA GLY A 408 10.80 -0.40 -7.39
C GLY A 408 10.40 -0.35 -5.92
N CYS A 409 10.32 -1.51 -5.27
CA CYS A 409 9.96 -1.59 -3.84
C CYS A 409 11.05 -1.03 -2.91
N SER A 410 12.33 -1.01 -3.36
CA SER A 410 13.44 -0.39 -2.64
C SER A 410 13.50 -0.82 -1.17
N MET A 411 13.66 0.14 -0.26
CA MET A 411 13.77 -0.10 1.19
C MET A 411 12.45 -0.59 1.84
N CYS A 412 11.34 -0.68 1.10
CA CYS A 412 10.07 -1.13 1.68
C CYS A 412 10.16 -2.51 2.37
N LEU A 413 10.95 -3.43 1.82
CA LEU A 413 11.17 -4.76 2.40
C LEU A 413 12.64 -5.22 2.45
N GLY A 414 13.57 -4.38 2.02
CA GLY A 414 15.01 -4.67 2.17
C GLY A 414 15.50 -5.92 1.41
N MET A 415 14.82 -6.34 0.36
CA MET A 415 15.23 -7.47 -0.51
C MET A 415 16.25 -7.06 -1.58
N ASN A 416 16.60 -5.80 -1.66
CA ASN A 416 17.56 -5.20 -2.57
C ASN A 416 18.64 -4.47 -1.77
N PRO A 417 19.63 -3.82 -2.41
CA PRO A 417 20.70 -3.11 -1.70
C PRO A 417 20.23 -1.95 -0.80
N ASP A 418 19.02 -1.40 -1.05
CA ASP A 418 18.45 -0.33 -0.25
C ASP A 418 17.90 -0.90 1.07
N ARG A 419 18.71 -0.82 2.12
CA ARG A 419 18.36 -1.37 3.44
C ARG A 419 19.02 -0.60 4.59
N LEU A 420 18.49 -0.80 5.78
CA LEU A 420 19.08 -0.32 7.02
C LEU A 420 20.19 -1.26 7.51
N ALA A 421 21.23 -0.70 8.06
CA ALA A 421 22.17 -1.44 8.88
C ALA A 421 21.59 -1.66 10.29
N PRO A 422 22.11 -2.67 11.06
CA PRO A 422 21.67 -2.91 12.42
C PRO A 422 21.78 -1.65 13.29
N GLY A 423 20.69 -1.34 13.98
CA GLY A 423 20.58 -0.16 14.86
C GLY A 423 20.24 1.15 14.14
N GLU A 424 20.34 1.23 12.81
CA GLU A 424 19.92 2.42 12.08
C GLU A 424 18.41 2.63 12.15
N ARG A 425 18.01 3.90 12.22
CA ARG A 425 16.63 4.36 12.35
C ARG A 425 16.19 5.06 11.07
N CYS A 426 14.98 4.75 10.60
CA CYS A 426 14.42 5.34 9.39
C CYS A 426 13.09 6.02 9.65
N ALA A 427 12.93 7.26 9.16
CA ALA A 427 11.62 7.86 8.90
C ALA A 427 11.14 7.38 7.53
N SER A 428 10.05 6.59 7.49
CA SER A 428 9.67 5.82 6.31
C SER A 428 8.21 5.99 5.93
N THR A 429 7.94 6.14 4.66
CA THR A 429 6.57 6.13 4.12
C THR A 429 6.09 4.73 3.74
N SER A 430 6.84 3.68 4.07
CA SER A 430 6.38 2.30 3.89
C SER A 430 5.15 1.97 4.74
N ASN A 431 4.64 0.76 4.61
CA ASN A 431 3.42 0.32 5.27
C ASN A 431 3.64 -0.52 6.53
N ARG A 432 4.81 -1.14 6.66
CA ARG A 432 5.17 -2.06 7.76
C ARG A 432 6.47 -1.67 8.43
N ASN A 433 6.54 -1.89 9.74
CA ASN A 433 7.70 -1.58 10.57
C ASN A 433 8.08 -2.71 11.55
N PHE A 434 7.70 -3.95 11.26
CA PHE A 434 8.12 -5.07 12.11
C PHE A 434 9.65 -5.24 12.08
N GLU A 435 10.17 -5.95 13.06
CA GLU A 435 11.61 -6.17 13.22
C GLU A 435 12.26 -6.71 11.96
N GLY A 436 13.32 -6.06 11.53
CA GLY A 436 14.07 -6.44 10.33
C GLY A 436 13.43 -6.12 8.99
N ARG A 437 12.24 -5.50 8.94
CA ARG A 437 11.50 -5.24 7.69
C ARG A 437 12.33 -4.49 6.64
N GLN A 438 13.05 -3.45 7.05
CA GLN A 438 13.92 -2.65 6.17
C GLN A 438 15.41 -3.06 6.24
N GLY A 439 15.70 -4.21 6.83
CA GLY A 439 17.04 -4.76 7.03
C GLY A 439 17.21 -5.29 8.46
N PRO A 440 18.03 -6.35 8.66
CA PRO A 440 18.23 -6.95 9.98
C PRO A 440 18.66 -5.93 11.04
N GLY A 441 17.92 -5.86 12.16
CA GLY A 441 18.16 -4.90 13.23
C GLY A 441 17.83 -3.43 12.91
N GLY A 442 17.23 -3.17 11.74
CA GLY A 442 16.78 -1.84 11.35
C GLY A 442 15.54 -1.39 12.14
N ARG A 443 15.44 -0.09 12.44
CA ARG A 443 14.40 0.53 13.26
C ARG A 443 13.56 1.48 12.41
N THR A 444 12.32 1.11 12.11
CA THR A 444 11.45 1.84 11.17
C THR A 444 10.35 2.59 11.91
N HIS A 445 10.21 3.88 11.62
CA HIS A 445 9.08 4.71 12.02
C HIS A 445 8.24 5.03 10.80
N LEU A 446 6.97 4.62 10.80
CA LEU A 446 6.03 4.94 9.72
C LEU A 446 5.50 6.36 9.91
N VAL A 447 5.56 7.13 8.82
CA VAL A 447 5.11 8.53 8.77
C VAL A 447 4.56 8.87 7.39
N SER A 448 3.84 9.99 7.26
CA SER A 448 3.41 10.53 5.98
C SER A 448 4.58 11.10 5.16
N PRO A 449 4.43 11.29 3.84
CA PRO A 449 5.49 11.86 2.98
C PRO A 449 6.00 13.23 3.45
N ALA A 450 5.10 14.12 3.86
CA ALA A 450 5.46 15.43 4.39
C ALA A 450 6.25 15.31 5.71
N MET A 451 5.84 14.40 6.60
CA MET A 451 6.55 14.12 7.85
C MET A 451 7.94 13.54 7.62
N ALA A 452 8.09 12.64 6.64
CA ALA A 452 9.40 12.08 6.26
C ALA A 452 10.33 13.18 5.72
N ALA A 453 9.82 14.04 4.84
CA ALA A 453 10.57 15.18 4.30
C ALA A 453 10.96 16.17 5.40
N ALA A 454 10.07 16.47 6.34
CA ALA A 454 10.34 17.34 7.49
C ALA A 454 11.42 16.75 8.41
N ALA A 455 11.32 15.44 8.70
CA ALA A 455 12.34 14.73 9.48
C ALA A 455 13.73 14.75 8.80
N ALA A 456 13.76 14.68 7.46
CA ALA A 456 15.00 14.81 6.69
C ALA A 456 15.65 16.19 6.89
N VAL A 457 14.86 17.26 6.83
CA VAL A 457 15.35 18.65 6.97
C VAL A 457 15.83 18.95 8.39
N HIS A 458 15.10 18.49 9.39
CA HIS A 458 15.38 18.84 10.80
C HIS A 458 16.30 17.83 11.51
N GLY A 459 16.48 16.62 10.96
CA GLY A 459 17.25 15.53 11.59
C GLY A 459 16.55 14.91 12.81
N HIS A 460 15.27 15.23 13.02
CA HIS A 460 14.38 14.65 14.03
C HIS A 460 12.92 14.81 13.59
N PHE A 461 11.99 14.11 14.22
CA PHE A 461 10.56 14.32 13.89
C PHE A 461 10.11 15.71 14.36
N VAL A 462 9.32 16.36 13.51
CA VAL A 462 8.71 17.68 13.78
C VAL A 462 7.25 17.66 13.34
N ASP A 463 6.46 18.50 13.95
CA ASP A 463 5.06 18.67 13.56
C ASP A 463 4.98 19.49 12.27
N VAL A 464 4.56 18.86 11.20
CA VAL A 464 4.42 19.53 9.89
C VAL A 464 3.37 20.65 9.88
N ARG A 465 2.49 20.69 10.89
CA ARG A 465 1.50 21.77 11.05
C ARG A 465 2.14 23.10 11.47
N GLU A 466 3.33 23.04 12.09
CA GLU A 466 4.09 24.18 12.57
C GLU A 466 5.13 24.70 11.55
N LEU A 467 5.25 24.01 10.41
CA LEU A 467 6.13 24.46 9.34
C LEU A 467 5.47 25.56 8.49
N ASP A 468 6.22 26.66 8.27
CA ASP A 468 5.82 27.78 7.39
C ASP A 468 5.92 27.42 5.90
#